data_f8c1b6eafbeadea6d3e8218c473667e3
#
_entry.id   f8c1b6eafbeadea6d3e8218c473667e3
#
_cell.length_a   1.000
_cell.length_b   1.000
_cell.length_c   1.000
_cell.angle_alpha   90.00
_cell.angle_beta   90.00
_cell.angle_gamma   90.00
#
_symmetry.space_group_name_H-M   'P 1'
#
loop_
_entity.id
_entity.type
_entity.pdbx_description
1 polymer ?
#
loop_
_entity_poly.entity_id
_entity_poly.type
_entity_poly.pdbx_seq_one_letter_code
_entity_poly.pdbx_strand_id
1 'polypeptide(L)'
;LASREEIKRVIKDIRNRRNKWVLSRRPKNMATLANLAIQETLALDIIYNKISWQDYISGPETDDHPRPIPGDIWVFGLIIENVECYLKFQDRPNGGVVWISLHDAKYPMNYPYK
;
A
#
# COMPACT_ATOMS: atom_id res chain seq x y z
N LEU A 1 7.21 -12.98 8.82
CA LEU A 1 7.97 -11.83 8.34
C LEU A 1 8.59 -12.17 6.98
N ALA A 2 8.25 -11.41 5.94
CA ALA A 2 8.84 -11.62 4.64
C ALA A 2 10.32 -11.23 4.63
N SER A 3 11.11 -11.90 3.78
CA SER A 3 12.51 -11.56 3.62
C SER A 3 12.68 -10.28 2.81
N ARG A 4 13.86 -9.65 2.94
CA ARG A 4 14.22 -8.49 2.15
C ARG A 4 14.04 -8.75 0.64
N GLU A 5 14.46 -9.94 0.19
CA GLU A 5 14.39 -10.33 -1.22
C GLU A 5 12.95 -10.48 -1.70
N GLU A 6 12.10 -11.06 -0.88
CA GLU A 6 10.67 -11.18 -1.20
C GLU A 6 10.01 -9.81 -1.31
N ILE A 7 10.32 -8.92 -0.37
CA ILE A 7 9.75 -7.57 -0.36
C ILE A 7 10.21 -6.79 -1.60
N LYS A 8 11.50 -6.85 -1.92
CA LYS A 8 12.02 -6.20 -3.12
C LYS A 8 11.36 -6.72 -4.38
N ARG A 9 11.12 -8.03 -4.43
CA ARG A 9 10.50 -8.67 -5.59
C ARG A 9 9.07 -8.20 -5.79
N VAL A 10 8.27 -8.14 -4.71
CA VAL A 10 6.88 -7.70 -4.82
C VAL A 10 6.80 -6.23 -5.22
N ILE A 11 7.68 -5.39 -4.68
CA ILE A 11 7.69 -3.96 -5.07
C ILE A 11 8.02 -3.81 -6.55
N LYS A 12 9.03 -4.53 -7.04
CA LYS A 12 9.39 -4.50 -8.45
C LYS A 12 8.22 -4.98 -9.33
N ASP A 13 7.57 -6.04 -8.90
CA ASP A 13 6.46 -6.63 -9.63
C ASP A 13 5.26 -5.67 -9.73
N ILE A 14 4.86 -5.04 -8.63
CA ILE A 14 3.75 -4.09 -8.67
C ILE A 14 4.11 -2.81 -9.43
N ARG A 15 5.37 -2.37 -9.38
CA ARG A 15 5.82 -1.24 -10.20
C ARG A 15 5.67 -1.53 -11.68
N ASN A 16 5.98 -2.74 -12.12
CA ASN A 16 5.81 -3.14 -13.51
C ASN A 16 4.34 -3.15 -13.94
N ARG A 17 3.44 -3.11 -13.01
CA ARG A 17 1.98 -3.09 -13.26
C ARG A 17 1.33 -1.79 -12.79
N ARG A 18 2.06 -0.67 -12.89
CA ARG A 18 1.53 0.65 -12.45
C ARG A 18 0.16 0.96 -13.06
N ASN A 19 -0.05 0.57 -14.32
CA ASN A 19 -1.31 0.81 -15.02
C ASN A 19 -2.47 -0.07 -14.50
N LYS A 20 -2.19 -1.01 -13.61
CA LYS A 20 -3.20 -1.86 -12.97
C LYS A 20 -3.50 -1.42 -11.52
N TRP A 21 -2.90 -0.32 -11.08
CA TRP A 21 -3.14 0.18 -9.73
C TRP A 21 -4.47 0.90 -9.68
N VAL A 22 -5.26 0.59 -8.65
CA VAL A 22 -6.47 1.31 -8.31
C VAL A 22 -6.49 1.59 -6.81
N LEU A 23 -7.09 2.71 -6.42
CA LEU A 23 -7.29 3.06 -5.02
C LEU A 23 -8.73 2.79 -4.64
N SER A 24 -8.92 2.08 -3.53
CA SER A 24 -10.26 1.90 -2.96
C SER A 24 -10.80 3.26 -2.50
N ARG A 25 -12.05 3.55 -2.84
CA ARG A 25 -12.68 4.83 -2.51
C ARG A 25 -13.34 4.83 -1.14
N ARG A 26 -12.74 4.12 -0.20
CA ARG A 26 -13.20 4.10 1.20
C ARG A 26 -13.15 5.52 1.78
N PRO A 27 -14.09 5.86 2.67
CA PRO A 27 -14.13 7.20 3.28
C PRO A 27 -12.80 7.62 3.92
N LYS A 28 -12.09 6.71 4.58
CA LYS A 28 -10.78 7.02 5.20
C LYS A 28 -9.75 7.45 4.16
N ASN A 29 -9.71 6.78 3.01
CA ASN A 29 -8.79 7.11 1.93
C ASN A 29 -9.14 8.48 1.33
N MET A 30 -10.41 8.70 1.07
CA MET A 30 -10.89 9.96 0.49
C MET A 30 -10.64 11.13 1.44
N ALA A 31 -10.87 10.93 2.73
CA ALA A 31 -10.60 11.96 3.75
C ALA A 31 -9.12 12.31 3.80
N THR A 32 -8.25 11.32 3.71
CA THR A 32 -6.79 11.55 3.71
C THR A 32 -6.36 12.37 2.48
N LEU A 33 -6.84 12.00 1.30
CA LEU A 33 -6.51 12.77 0.08
C LEU A 33 -6.96 14.22 0.22
N ALA A 34 -8.16 14.44 0.76
CA ALA A 34 -8.67 15.80 0.99
C ALA A 34 -7.80 16.57 1.97
N ASN A 35 -7.39 15.94 3.07
CA ASN A 35 -6.52 16.56 4.07
C ASN A 35 -5.13 16.88 3.52
N LEU A 36 -4.60 16.02 2.66
CA LEU A 36 -3.31 16.23 2.03
C LEU A 36 -3.40 17.19 0.83
N ALA A 37 -4.60 17.51 0.40
CA ALA A 37 -4.89 18.37 -0.76
C ALA A 37 -4.22 17.81 -2.05
N ILE A 38 -4.24 16.51 -2.23
CA ILE A 38 -3.71 15.86 -3.43
C ILE A 38 -4.78 14.96 -4.07
N GLN A 39 -4.64 14.78 -5.37
CA GLN A 39 -5.51 13.87 -6.12
C GLN A 39 -4.97 12.44 -6.06
N GLU A 40 -5.85 11.49 -6.35
CA GLU A 40 -5.54 10.06 -6.33
C GLU A 40 -4.31 9.70 -7.15
N THR A 41 -4.24 10.19 -8.40
CA THR A 41 -3.13 9.89 -9.30
C THR A 41 -1.79 10.34 -8.72
N LEU A 42 -1.75 11.55 -8.14
CA LEU A 42 -0.53 12.04 -7.52
C LEU A 42 -0.12 11.20 -6.31
N ALA A 43 -1.08 10.81 -5.48
CA ALA A 43 -0.79 9.95 -4.34
C ALA A 43 -0.18 8.62 -4.78
N LEU A 44 -0.75 7.99 -5.80
CA LEU A 44 -0.23 6.73 -6.34
C LEU A 44 1.14 6.91 -6.98
N ASP A 45 1.38 8.04 -7.65
CA ASP A 45 2.70 8.34 -8.23
C ASP A 45 3.76 8.54 -7.14
N ILE A 46 3.40 9.17 -6.02
CA ILE A 46 4.32 9.32 -4.88
C ILE A 46 4.70 7.95 -4.33
N ILE A 47 3.73 7.07 -4.15
CA ILE A 47 4.00 5.70 -3.70
C ILE A 47 4.90 4.99 -4.71
N TYR A 48 4.57 5.05 -5.99
CA TYR A 48 5.35 4.42 -7.05
C TYR A 48 6.82 4.83 -7.01
N ASN A 49 7.06 6.12 -6.79
CA ASN A 49 8.42 6.67 -6.81
C ASN A 49 9.20 6.43 -5.53
N LYS A 50 8.53 6.39 -4.39
CA LYS A 50 9.20 6.43 -3.08
C LYS A 50 9.21 5.12 -2.32
N ILE A 51 8.26 4.23 -2.55
CA ILE A 51 8.17 3.00 -1.76
C ILE A 51 9.45 2.16 -1.90
N SER A 52 9.95 1.70 -0.78
CA SER A 52 11.12 0.83 -0.74
C SER A 52 10.87 -0.35 0.20
N TRP A 53 11.74 -1.36 0.14
CA TRP A 53 11.62 -2.54 0.98
C TRP A 53 11.67 -2.21 2.48
N GLN A 54 12.37 -1.14 2.86
CA GLN A 54 12.47 -0.72 4.26
C GLN A 54 11.16 -0.15 4.79
N ASP A 55 10.25 0.24 3.92
CA ASP A 55 8.92 0.75 4.31
C ASP A 55 7.95 -0.38 4.66
N TYR A 56 8.37 -1.63 4.51
CA TYR A 56 7.57 -2.81 4.82
C TYR A 56 7.17 -2.87 6.29
N ILE A 57 5.92 -3.24 6.54
CA ILE A 57 5.39 -3.48 7.89
C ILE A 57 5.02 -4.94 8.07
N SER A 58 4.20 -5.51 7.20
CA SER A 58 3.76 -6.90 7.31
C SER A 58 3.27 -7.45 5.98
N GLY A 59 3.07 -8.77 5.95
CA GLY A 59 2.59 -9.53 4.81
C GLY A 59 3.63 -10.53 4.30
N PRO A 60 3.26 -11.39 3.35
CA PRO A 60 1.92 -11.47 2.76
C PRO A 60 0.90 -12.10 3.72
N GLU A 61 -0.32 -11.61 3.64
CA GLU A 61 -1.46 -12.11 4.40
C GLU A 61 -2.59 -12.43 3.44
N THR A 62 -3.55 -13.25 3.89
CA THR A 62 -4.77 -13.48 3.15
C THR A 62 -5.88 -12.58 3.68
N ASP A 63 -6.91 -12.36 2.85
CA ASP A 63 -8.11 -11.64 3.28
C ASP A 63 -8.86 -12.50 4.31
N ASP A 64 -9.16 -11.92 5.48
CA ASP A 64 -9.81 -12.62 6.58
C ASP A 64 -11.33 -12.37 6.67
N HIS A 65 -11.91 -11.77 5.64
CA HIS A 65 -13.36 -11.55 5.59
C HIS A 65 -14.12 -12.87 5.37
N PRO A 66 -15.41 -12.95 5.76
CA PRO A 66 -16.21 -14.17 5.54
C PRO A 66 -16.28 -14.62 4.09
N ARG A 67 -16.14 -13.68 3.14
CA ARG A 67 -16.05 -13.97 1.70
C ARG A 67 -14.73 -13.41 1.19
N PRO A 68 -13.62 -14.13 1.41
CA PRO A 68 -12.31 -13.57 1.11
C PRO A 68 -12.10 -13.35 -0.38
N ILE A 69 -11.47 -12.23 -0.69
CA ILE A 69 -11.01 -11.92 -2.04
C ILE A 69 -9.61 -12.50 -2.19
N PRO A 70 -9.36 -13.33 -3.22
CA PRO A 70 -8.03 -13.93 -3.42
C PRO A 70 -6.95 -12.89 -3.69
N GLY A 71 -5.75 -13.16 -3.22
CA GLY A 71 -4.57 -12.35 -3.47
C GLY A 71 -3.85 -11.97 -2.19
N ASP A 72 -2.54 -11.90 -2.27
CA ASP A 72 -1.70 -11.55 -1.12
C ASP A 72 -1.87 -10.09 -0.74
N ILE A 73 -1.98 -9.85 0.55
CA ILE A 73 -2.11 -8.51 1.11
C ILE A 73 -0.79 -8.12 1.79
N TRP A 74 -0.30 -6.94 1.45
CA TRP A 74 0.94 -6.38 1.96
C TRP A 74 0.69 -5.04 2.62
N VAL A 75 1.38 -4.78 3.73
CA VAL A 75 1.27 -3.53 4.49
C VAL A 75 2.61 -2.82 4.50
N PHE A 76 2.58 -1.54 4.15
CA PHE A 76 3.73 -0.65 4.15
C PHE A 76 3.36 0.67 4.84
N GLY A 77 4.36 1.46 5.15
CA GLY A 77 4.15 2.83 5.59
C GLY A 77 5.01 3.77 4.77
N LEU A 78 4.56 5.01 4.60
CA LEU A 78 5.28 6.00 3.83
C LEU A 78 4.87 7.39 4.27
N ILE A 79 5.83 8.32 4.30
CA ILE A 79 5.52 9.73 4.54
C ILE A 79 5.12 10.36 3.22
N ILE A 80 3.89 10.87 3.17
CA ILE A 80 3.33 11.57 2.01
C ILE A 80 2.91 12.95 2.47
N GLU A 81 3.45 14.00 1.85
CA GLU A 81 3.17 15.40 2.23
C GLU A 81 3.33 15.61 3.75
N ASN A 82 4.42 15.12 4.32
CA ASN A 82 4.78 15.23 5.73
C ASN A 82 3.85 14.47 6.70
N VAL A 83 3.01 13.59 6.19
CA VAL A 83 2.10 12.78 7.00
C VAL A 83 2.48 11.31 6.85
N GLU A 84 2.69 10.63 7.98
CA GLU A 84 2.91 9.17 7.95
C GLU A 84 1.62 8.48 7.57
N CYS A 85 1.65 7.73 6.46
CA CYS A 85 0.48 7.05 5.92
C CYS A 85 0.62 5.54 6.05
N TYR A 86 -0.50 4.90 6.41
CA TYR A 86 -0.66 3.46 6.40
C TYR A 86 -1.09 3.04 5.00
N LEU A 87 -0.31 2.15 4.40
CA LEU A 87 -0.54 1.66 3.04
C LEU A 87 -0.79 0.17 3.08
N LYS A 88 -1.82 -0.26 2.36
CA LYS A 88 -2.16 -1.68 2.28
C LYS A 88 -2.64 -1.98 0.88
N PHE A 89 -1.99 -2.93 0.21
CA PHE A 89 -2.44 -3.33 -1.13
C PHE A 89 -2.66 -4.83 -1.21
N GLN A 90 -3.52 -5.21 -2.13
CA GLN A 90 -3.74 -6.61 -2.49
C GLN A 90 -3.30 -6.85 -3.92
N ASP A 91 -2.46 -7.86 -4.09
CA ASP A 91 -2.00 -8.34 -5.40
C ASP A 91 -2.99 -9.38 -5.88
N ARG A 92 -3.88 -9.01 -6.79
CA ARG A 92 -5.00 -9.86 -7.21
C ARG A 92 -4.61 -10.77 -8.37
N PRO A 93 -5.23 -11.97 -8.44
CA PRO A 93 -4.92 -12.96 -9.49
C PRO A 93 -5.13 -12.45 -10.91
N ASN A 94 -6.04 -11.48 -11.09
CA ASN A 94 -6.30 -10.88 -12.40
C ASN A 94 -5.25 -9.84 -12.83
N GLY A 95 -4.20 -9.67 -12.02
CA GLY A 95 -3.15 -8.67 -12.27
C GLY A 95 -3.41 -7.31 -11.66
N GLY A 96 -4.59 -7.07 -11.12
CA GLY A 96 -4.91 -5.81 -10.45
C GLY A 96 -4.14 -5.63 -9.16
N VAL A 97 -3.69 -4.42 -8.89
CA VAL A 97 -3.08 -4.03 -7.63
C VAL A 97 -4.02 -3.03 -6.97
N VAL A 98 -4.70 -3.49 -5.92
CA VAL A 98 -5.73 -2.69 -5.27
C VAL A 98 -5.16 -2.12 -3.97
N TRP A 99 -5.00 -0.80 -3.93
CA TRP A 99 -4.62 -0.10 -2.70
C TRP A 99 -5.86 0.02 -1.84
N ILE A 100 -6.00 -0.91 -0.89
CA ILE A 100 -7.14 -0.99 0.01
C ILE A 100 -7.12 0.19 0.98
N SER A 101 -5.92 0.52 1.47
CA SER A 101 -5.72 1.59 2.44
C SER A 101 -4.61 2.53 1.98
N LEU A 102 -4.92 3.80 2.01
CA LEU A 102 -4.00 4.91 1.87
C LEU A 102 -4.54 6.00 2.79
N HIS A 103 -4.20 5.93 4.05
CA HIS A 103 -4.70 6.91 5.01
C HIS A 103 -3.66 7.20 6.08
N ASP A 104 -3.83 8.32 6.78
CA ASP A 104 -2.90 8.69 7.83
C ASP A 104 -2.87 7.62 8.93
N ALA A 105 -1.67 7.36 9.44
CA ALA A 105 -1.47 6.44 10.53
C ALA A 105 -1.93 7.09 11.84
N LYS A 106 -2.84 6.41 12.55
CA LYS A 106 -3.33 6.91 13.85
C LYS A 106 -2.34 6.67 14.97
N TYR A 107 -1.46 5.68 14.81
CA TYR A 107 -0.49 5.28 15.80
C TYR A 107 0.86 5.10 15.13
N PRO A 108 1.98 5.26 15.86
CA PRO A 108 3.30 4.96 15.31
C PRO A 108 3.35 3.54 14.77
N MET A 109 3.91 3.37 13.59
CA MET A 109 4.01 2.07 12.95
C MET A 109 5.39 1.47 13.19
N ASN A 110 5.45 0.14 13.31
CA ASN A 110 6.70 -0.59 13.44
C ASN A 110 7.20 -1.04 12.07
N TYR A 111 8.40 -0.61 11.73
CA TYR A 111 9.07 -0.99 10.50
C TYR A 111 10.17 -2.00 10.83
N PRO A 112 9.96 -3.31 10.54
CA PRO A 112 10.93 -4.33 10.93
C PRO A 112 12.34 -4.14 10.38
N TYR A 113 12.45 -3.43 9.26
CA TYR A 113 13.73 -3.25 8.57
C TYR A 113 14.28 -1.83 8.63
N LYS A 114 13.74 -1.01 9.49
CA LYS A 114 14.29 0.33 9.76
C LYS A 114 15.05 0.38 11.06
#